data_56cd5e710a2cefafe49849565822cd20
#
_entry.id   56cd5e710a2cefafe49849565822cd20
#
_cell.length_a   1.000
_cell.length_b   1.000
_cell.length_c   1.000
_cell.angle_alpha   90.00
_cell.angle_beta   90.00
_cell.angle_gamma   90.00
#
_symmetry.space_group_name_H-M   'P 1'
#
loop_
_entity.id
_entity.type
_entity.pdbx_description
1 polymer ?
#
loop_
_entity_poly.entity_id
_entity_poly.type
_entity_poly.pdbx_seq_one_letter_code
_entity_poly.pdbx_strand_id
1 'polypeptide(L)'
;MLFAGGSWLEKRSRKPETRTELPQQTAETIEVDGVTYRRRTDLTTILVMGIDHDSEVEAEGSYQGGQADFQRLIVIDSKNKTVRQLKIDRDTMAEVTVLGMLGNPVGTTQMQISLAHGFGDGKEESCGYARDAVSRLLQGENIDFYLAMSLDGISVLNDLAGGVTVTLEDDFSAADPAMTRGTTLTLHGDQAEIFVRRRMDIGEGTNEARMVRQEEYLAQLSAQLESRVQQDQQFTAQVYDALQPYLVTDLAKGQLVNEVWAAKDDTVEPAIALEGEHKVAEDGFTEFYPTEASIQKAVLALFWEPVED
;
A
#
# COMPACT_ATOMS: atom_id res chain seq x y z
N MET A 1 -6.09 44.54 -44.80
CA MET A 1 -5.18 44.83 -43.71
C MET A 1 -5.27 43.70 -42.68
N LEU A 2 -4.19 42.99 -42.57
CA LEU A 2 -3.95 41.88 -41.65
C LEU A 2 -4.01 42.33 -40.19
N PHE A 3 -4.51 41.47 -39.27
CA PHE A 3 -3.90 41.23 -37.96
C PHE A 3 -4.29 39.85 -37.49
N ALA A 4 -3.29 38.94 -37.58
CA ALA A 4 -3.29 37.67 -36.88
C ALA A 4 -2.88 37.92 -35.45
N GLY A 5 -3.70 37.52 -34.50
CA GLY A 5 -3.41 37.49 -33.04
C GLY A 5 -3.29 36.05 -32.60
N GLY A 6 -2.09 35.46 -32.66
CA GLY A 6 -1.79 34.17 -32.10
C GLY A 6 -1.68 34.29 -30.58
N SER A 7 -2.61 33.65 -29.88
CA SER A 7 -2.55 33.45 -28.43
C SER A 7 -1.56 32.32 -28.13
N TRP A 8 -0.37 32.68 -27.71
CA TRP A 8 0.59 31.78 -27.10
C TRP A 8 0.13 31.47 -25.67
N LEU A 9 -0.56 30.37 -25.49
CA LEU A 9 -0.70 29.73 -24.20
C LEU A 9 0.66 29.13 -23.83
N GLU A 10 1.48 29.89 -23.11
CA GLU A 10 2.62 29.35 -22.38
C GLU A 10 2.10 28.29 -21.38
N LYS A 11 2.26 27.02 -21.75
CA LYS A 11 2.31 25.96 -20.77
C LYS A 11 3.48 26.26 -19.82
N ARG A 12 3.22 26.95 -18.73
CA ARG A 12 4.13 26.93 -17.58
C ARG A 12 4.23 25.48 -17.13
N SER A 13 5.28 24.80 -17.54
CA SER A 13 5.74 23.62 -16.84
C SER A 13 6.07 24.07 -15.43
N ARG A 14 5.19 23.79 -14.44
CA ARG A 14 5.57 23.85 -13.05
C ARG A 14 6.74 22.89 -12.88
N LYS A 15 7.92 23.42 -12.61
CA LYS A 15 8.99 22.63 -12.01
C LYS A 15 8.39 22.06 -10.73
N PRO A 16 8.56 20.76 -10.43
CA PRO A 16 8.22 20.25 -9.12
C PRO A 16 8.99 21.10 -8.11
N GLU A 17 8.26 21.81 -7.27
CA GLU A 17 8.85 22.51 -6.14
C GLU A 17 9.54 21.47 -5.27
N THR A 18 10.74 21.78 -4.86
CA THR A 18 11.67 20.99 -4.09
C THR A 18 10.93 20.24 -2.96
N ARG A 19 10.68 18.95 -3.18
CA ARG A 19 10.33 18.01 -2.14
C ARG A 19 11.39 18.17 -1.05
N THR A 20 10.98 18.48 0.18
CA THR A 20 11.90 18.50 1.31
C THR A 20 12.48 17.11 1.41
N GLU A 21 13.74 16.94 1.01
CA GLU A 21 14.40 15.63 1.11
C GLU A 21 14.39 15.22 2.58
N LEU A 22 13.77 14.08 2.86
CA LEU A 22 13.85 13.49 4.18
C LEU A 22 15.30 13.14 4.47
N PRO A 23 15.79 13.31 5.71
CA PRO A 23 17.11 12.85 6.08
C PRO A 23 17.21 11.34 5.80
N GLN A 24 17.96 10.96 4.77
CA GLN A 24 18.18 9.57 4.45
C GLN A 24 19.24 8.98 5.37
N GLN A 25 19.01 7.72 5.76
CA GLN A 25 19.99 6.94 6.50
C GLN A 25 21.12 6.57 5.52
N THR A 26 22.23 7.31 5.55
CA THR A 26 23.36 7.13 4.63
C THR A 26 24.51 6.31 5.22
N ALA A 27 24.42 5.90 6.49
CA ALA A 27 25.45 5.10 7.15
C ALA A 27 25.59 3.73 6.46
N GLU A 28 26.82 3.27 6.23
CA GLU A 28 27.10 1.93 5.72
C GLU A 28 27.00 0.86 6.80
N THR A 29 27.29 1.23 8.04
CA THR A 29 27.23 0.37 9.23
C THR A 29 26.62 1.13 10.41
N ILE A 30 25.90 0.40 11.26
CA ILE A 30 25.36 0.89 12.53
C ILE A 30 25.64 -0.14 13.63
N GLU A 31 25.68 0.30 14.89
CA GLU A 31 25.77 -0.58 16.04
C GLU A 31 24.46 -0.50 16.84
N VAL A 32 23.82 -1.65 17.07
CA VAL A 32 22.59 -1.76 17.84
C VAL A 32 22.74 -2.90 18.83
N ASP A 33 22.60 -2.61 20.14
CA ASP A 33 22.73 -3.59 21.23
C ASP A 33 24.04 -4.40 21.20
N GLY A 34 25.14 -3.76 20.78
CA GLY A 34 26.47 -4.38 20.70
C GLY A 34 26.67 -5.27 19.47
N VAL A 35 25.72 -5.29 18.54
CA VAL A 35 25.85 -5.99 17.25
C VAL A 35 26.06 -4.95 16.15
N THR A 36 27.09 -5.17 15.32
CA THR A 36 27.32 -4.36 14.13
C THR A 36 26.47 -4.86 12.99
N TYR A 37 25.72 -3.96 12.38
CA TYR A 37 24.90 -4.22 11.18
C TYR A 37 25.48 -3.46 10.00
N ARG A 38 25.44 -4.10 8.84
CA ARG A 38 25.77 -3.48 7.54
C ARG A 38 24.49 -3.26 6.75
N ARG A 39 24.41 -2.14 6.03
CA ARG A 39 23.30 -1.87 5.11
C ARG A 39 23.26 -2.92 4.00
N ARG A 40 22.07 -3.47 3.75
CA ARG A 40 21.85 -4.35 2.60
C ARG A 40 21.97 -3.54 1.31
N THR A 41 22.54 -4.15 0.29
CA THR A 41 22.62 -3.60 -1.06
C THR A 41 21.71 -4.38 -1.99
N ASP A 42 21.45 -3.80 -3.17
CA ASP A 42 20.62 -4.44 -4.21
C ASP A 42 19.18 -4.74 -3.76
N LEU A 43 18.63 -3.80 -2.97
CA LEU A 43 17.22 -3.80 -2.57
C LEU A 43 16.36 -3.03 -3.58
N THR A 44 15.18 -3.56 -3.87
CA THR A 44 14.06 -2.83 -4.48
C THR A 44 12.92 -2.78 -3.48
N THR A 45 12.44 -1.57 -3.17
CA THR A 45 11.39 -1.34 -2.19
C THR A 45 10.13 -0.77 -2.85
N ILE A 46 8.98 -1.41 -2.60
CA ILE A 46 7.70 -1.04 -3.21
C ILE A 46 6.65 -0.91 -2.12
N LEU A 47 6.08 0.29 -1.95
CA LEU A 47 4.93 0.50 -1.09
C LEU A 47 3.65 0.17 -1.87
N VAL A 48 3.00 -0.93 -1.52
CA VAL A 48 1.72 -1.35 -2.08
C VAL A 48 0.59 -0.82 -1.22
N MET A 49 -0.37 -0.15 -1.83
CA MET A 49 -1.51 0.48 -1.16
C MET A 49 -2.83 0.09 -1.81
N GLY A 50 -3.84 -0.21 -0.98
CA GLY A 50 -5.24 -0.31 -1.38
C GLY A 50 -5.97 0.95 -0.93
N ILE A 51 -6.54 1.68 -1.88
CA ILE A 51 -7.17 2.98 -1.65
C ILE A 51 -8.69 2.83 -1.63
N ASP A 52 -9.30 3.18 -0.51
CA ASP A 52 -10.75 3.32 -0.41
C ASP A 52 -11.14 4.75 -0.80
N HIS A 53 -11.72 4.88 -1.98
CA HIS A 53 -12.39 6.09 -2.40
C HIS A 53 -13.86 5.98 -1.99
N ASP A 54 -14.29 6.85 -1.11
CA ASP A 54 -15.71 7.06 -0.91
C ASP A 54 -16.21 7.90 -2.10
N SER A 55 -16.71 7.22 -3.14
CA SER A 55 -17.16 7.84 -4.39
C SER A 55 -18.36 8.79 -4.19
N GLU A 56 -18.91 8.85 -2.98
CA GLU A 56 -20.06 9.69 -2.63
C GLU A 56 -19.68 10.99 -1.91
N VAL A 57 -18.41 11.19 -1.54
CA VAL A 57 -17.96 12.43 -0.89
C VAL A 57 -17.10 13.22 -1.86
N GLU A 58 -17.73 14.13 -2.61
CA GLU A 58 -17.03 15.28 -3.18
C GLU A 58 -16.58 16.17 -2.00
N ALA A 59 -15.43 15.83 -1.40
CA ALA A 59 -14.81 16.65 -0.38
C ALA A 59 -14.29 17.93 -1.03
N GLU A 60 -14.95 19.04 -0.81
CA GLU A 60 -14.40 20.35 -1.09
C GLU A 60 -13.21 20.58 -0.14
N GLY A 61 -11.98 20.57 -0.65
CA GLY A 61 -10.81 20.92 0.14
C GLY A 61 -9.55 20.18 -0.27
N SER A 62 -8.56 20.20 0.62
CA SER A 62 -7.24 19.59 0.43
C SER A 62 -7.17 18.09 0.76
N TYR A 63 -8.29 17.46 1.09
CA TYR A 63 -8.40 16.03 1.42
C TYR A 63 -9.28 15.34 0.38
N GLN A 64 -8.69 14.91 -0.74
CA GLN A 64 -9.41 14.33 -1.89
C GLN A 64 -8.93 12.93 -2.28
N GLY A 65 -7.83 12.46 -1.69
CA GLY A 65 -7.10 11.30 -2.21
C GLY A 65 -7.65 9.93 -1.80
N GLY A 66 -8.67 9.85 -0.94
CA GLY A 66 -9.09 8.59 -0.32
C GLY A 66 -8.08 8.07 0.72
N GLN A 67 -8.48 7.09 1.53
CA GLN A 67 -7.62 6.52 2.57
C GLN A 67 -6.88 5.29 2.04
N ALA A 68 -5.61 5.15 2.41
CA ALA A 68 -4.84 3.93 2.16
C ALA A 68 -5.15 2.90 3.25
N ASP A 69 -6.27 2.18 3.11
CA ASP A 69 -6.77 1.22 4.10
C ASP A 69 -5.95 -0.06 4.16
N PHE A 70 -5.24 -0.38 3.09
CA PHE A 70 -4.26 -1.44 3.02
C PHE A 70 -2.90 -0.84 2.69
N GLN A 71 -1.89 -1.16 3.48
CA GLN A 71 -0.51 -0.75 3.22
C GLN A 71 0.45 -1.90 3.51
N ARG A 72 1.31 -2.18 2.56
CA ARG A 72 2.37 -3.19 2.69
C ARG A 72 3.64 -2.73 2.00
N LEU A 73 4.73 -2.69 2.72
CA LEU A 73 6.04 -2.46 2.13
C LEU A 73 6.64 -3.82 1.72
N ILE A 74 6.95 -3.95 0.45
CA ILE A 74 7.66 -5.11 -0.12
C ILE A 74 9.12 -4.72 -0.30
N VAL A 75 10.03 -5.54 0.19
CA VAL A 75 11.48 -5.38 0.05
C VAL A 75 12.04 -6.61 -0.65
N ILE A 76 12.45 -6.45 -1.89
CA ILE A 76 13.09 -7.49 -2.71
C ILE A 76 14.60 -7.35 -2.53
N ASP A 77 15.24 -8.38 -1.99
CA ASP A 77 16.68 -8.47 -1.80
C ASP A 77 17.26 -9.38 -2.89
N SER A 78 17.63 -8.79 -4.01
CA SER A 78 18.13 -9.52 -5.19
C SER A 78 19.43 -10.26 -4.92
N LYS A 79 20.24 -9.79 -3.97
CA LYS A 79 21.51 -10.41 -3.56
C LYS A 79 21.29 -11.69 -2.76
N ASN A 80 20.38 -11.63 -1.77
CA ASN A 80 20.15 -12.74 -0.85
C ASN A 80 18.99 -13.65 -1.30
N LYS A 81 18.34 -13.32 -2.43
CA LYS A 81 17.22 -14.07 -2.98
C LYS A 81 16.07 -14.23 -1.98
N THR A 82 15.68 -13.12 -1.36
CA THR A 82 14.60 -13.08 -0.39
C THR A 82 13.64 -11.91 -0.67
N VAL A 83 12.36 -12.13 -0.39
CA VAL A 83 11.33 -11.10 -0.38
C VAL A 83 10.82 -10.95 1.06
N ARG A 84 10.98 -9.76 1.62
CA ARG A 84 10.49 -9.40 2.95
C ARG A 84 9.31 -8.46 2.84
N GLN A 85 8.43 -8.52 3.81
CA GLN A 85 7.21 -7.72 3.80
C GLN A 85 6.98 -7.11 5.19
N LEU A 86 6.58 -5.84 5.21
CA LEU A 86 6.07 -5.19 6.43
C LEU A 86 4.58 -4.90 6.23
N LYS A 87 3.75 -5.45 7.09
CA LYS A 87 2.33 -5.04 7.23
C LYS A 87 2.29 -3.75 8.02
N ILE A 88 1.63 -2.74 7.48
CA ILE A 88 1.43 -1.46 8.14
C ILE A 88 -0.05 -1.36 8.48
N ASP A 89 -0.36 -1.31 9.78
CA ASP A 89 -1.71 -1.10 10.26
C ASP A 89 -2.18 0.31 9.82
N ARG A 90 -3.38 0.40 9.25
CA ARG A 90 -3.96 1.67 8.78
C ARG A 90 -4.08 2.72 9.88
N ASP A 91 -4.28 2.27 11.12
CA ASP A 91 -4.48 3.12 12.30
C ASP A 91 -3.15 3.52 12.96
N THR A 92 -1.99 3.13 12.37
CA THR A 92 -0.66 3.50 12.87
C THR A 92 -0.50 5.01 12.94
N MET A 93 -0.22 5.52 14.12
CA MET A 93 0.06 6.93 14.37
C MET A 93 1.47 7.28 13.88
N ALA A 94 1.54 8.10 12.84
CA ALA A 94 2.76 8.49 12.16
C ALA A 94 2.78 9.99 11.84
N GLU A 95 3.95 10.53 11.53
CA GLU A 95 4.09 11.89 11.02
C GLU A 95 3.61 11.99 9.57
N VAL A 96 2.46 12.57 9.36
CA VAL A 96 1.83 12.78 8.06
C VAL A 96 1.96 14.23 7.62
N THR A 97 2.30 14.44 6.35
CA THR A 97 2.35 15.77 5.74
C THR A 97 0.96 16.39 5.69
N VAL A 98 0.82 17.61 6.16
CA VAL A 98 -0.42 18.38 6.09
C VAL A 98 -0.30 19.53 5.11
N LEU A 99 -1.39 19.81 4.39
CA LEU A 99 -1.46 20.87 3.40
C LEU A 99 -2.14 22.12 3.99
N GLY A 100 -1.62 23.28 3.64
CA GLY A 100 -2.28 24.55 3.92
C GLY A 100 -3.42 24.84 2.94
N MET A 101 -4.10 25.96 3.15
CA MET A 101 -5.27 26.39 2.35
C MET A 101 -5.01 26.51 0.83
N LEU A 102 -3.75 26.63 0.42
CA LEU A 102 -3.36 26.73 -0.99
C LEU A 102 -2.86 25.40 -1.56
N GLY A 103 -3.03 24.29 -0.82
CA GLY A 103 -2.57 22.97 -1.25
C GLY A 103 -1.06 22.73 -1.11
N ASN A 104 -0.30 23.66 -0.53
CA ASN A 104 1.13 23.46 -0.32
C ASN A 104 1.40 22.81 1.04
N PRO A 105 2.41 21.91 1.17
CA PRO A 105 2.84 21.38 2.45
C PRO A 105 3.21 22.50 3.44
N VAL A 106 2.68 22.42 4.66
CA VAL A 106 2.94 23.41 5.74
C VAL A 106 3.64 22.79 6.95
N GLY A 107 3.78 21.47 6.98
CA GLY A 107 4.42 20.74 8.06
C GLY A 107 3.95 19.29 8.12
N THR A 108 4.25 18.64 9.24
CA THR A 108 3.75 17.31 9.57
C THR A 108 2.95 17.35 10.86
N THR A 109 2.04 16.41 11.02
CA THR A 109 1.33 16.17 12.28
C THR A 109 1.17 14.68 12.50
N GLN A 110 1.05 14.27 13.77
CA GLN A 110 0.82 12.88 14.11
C GLN A 110 -0.66 12.54 13.89
N MET A 111 -0.92 11.60 12.98
CA MET A 111 -2.25 11.07 12.70
C MET A 111 -2.16 9.66 12.14
N GLN A 112 -3.28 8.99 11.94
CA GLN A 112 -3.33 7.67 11.32
C GLN A 112 -2.67 7.70 9.94
N ILE A 113 -1.77 6.75 9.68
CA ILE A 113 -0.97 6.70 8.44
C ILE A 113 -1.82 6.52 7.18
N SER A 114 -2.99 5.89 7.31
CA SER A 114 -3.95 5.74 6.20
C SER A 114 -4.41 7.09 5.62
N LEU A 115 -4.43 8.14 6.45
CA LEU A 115 -4.85 9.48 6.06
C LEU A 115 -3.81 10.20 5.18
N ALA A 116 -2.57 9.72 5.16
CA ALA A 116 -1.50 10.37 4.40
C ALA A 116 -1.82 10.46 2.90
N HIS A 117 -2.44 9.43 2.34
CA HIS A 117 -2.87 9.42 0.93
C HIS A 117 -4.04 10.38 0.66
N GLY A 118 -4.84 10.67 1.67
CA GLY A 118 -5.98 11.59 1.54
C GLY A 118 -5.60 13.04 1.20
N PHE A 119 -4.37 13.43 1.47
CA PHE A 119 -3.84 14.73 1.08
C PHE A 119 -3.32 14.68 -0.37
N GLY A 120 -3.37 15.83 -1.08
CA GLY A 120 -2.90 15.93 -2.45
C GLY A 120 -4.00 15.71 -3.50
N ASP A 121 -3.62 15.16 -4.64
CA ASP A 121 -4.46 15.08 -5.85
C ASP A 121 -5.21 13.74 -6.01
N GLY A 122 -5.09 12.84 -5.06
CA GLY A 122 -5.61 11.47 -5.15
C GLY A 122 -4.80 10.55 -6.08
N LYS A 123 -3.66 11.03 -6.59
CA LYS A 123 -2.81 10.34 -7.56
C LYS A 123 -1.35 10.34 -7.10
N GLU A 124 -0.45 10.82 -7.95
CA GLU A 124 0.99 10.80 -7.72
C GLU A 124 1.41 11.60 -6.48
N GLU A 125 0.81 12.77 -6.26
CA GLU A 125 1.11 13.60 -5.09
C GLU A 125 0.67 12.91 -3.80
N SER A 126 -0.55 12.36 -3.76
CA SER A 126 -1.08 11.60 -2.63
C SER A 126 -0.25 10.36 -2.32
N CYS A 127 0.13 9.59 -3.35
CA CYS A 127 1.04 8.45 -3.20
C CYS A 127 2.40 8.87 -2.64
N GLY A 128 2.90 10.03 -3.07
CA GLY A 128 4.13 10.63 -2.55
C GLY A 128 4.05 10.92 -1.05
N TYR A 129 2.95 11.51 -0.58
CA TYR A 129 2.77 11.78 0.86
C TYR A 129 2.63 10.50 1.69
N ALA A 130 1.94 9.49 1.18
CA ALA A 130 1.86 8.19 1.84
C ALA A 130 3.24 7.52 1.95
N ARG A 131 4.02 7.51 0.86
CA ARG A 131 5.40 7.00 0.86
C ARG A 131 6.29 7.75 1.85
N ASP A 132 6.18 9.06 1.91
CA ASP A 132 6.95 9.89 2.84
C ASP A 132 6.57 9.61 4.31
N ALA A 133 5.28 9.36 4.60
CA ALA A 133 4.84 8.98 5.94
C ALA A 133 5.42 7.62 6.36
N VAL A 134 5.41 6.62 5.47
CA VAL A 134 6.01 5.31 5.74
C VAL A 134 7.53 5.43 5.88
N SER A 135 8.20 6.23 5.06
CA SER A 135 9.64 6.49 5.20
C SER A 135 9.98 7.09 6.58
N ARG A 136 9.20 8.08 7.05
CA ARG A 136 9.39 8.66 8.39
C ARG A 136 9.15 7.63 9.50
N LEU A 137 8.10 6.82 9.39
CA LEU A 137 7.82 5.72 10.32
C LEU A 137 9.03 4.77 10.42
N LEU A 138 9.69 4.52 9.30
CA LEU A 138 10.87 3.65 9.19
C LEU A 138 12.20 4.43 9.30
N GLN A 139 12.22 5.47 10.13
CA GLN A 139 13.43 6.24 10.48
C GLN A 139 14.18 6.86 9.28
N GLY A 140 13.45 7.19 8.22
CA GLY A 140 14.00 7.83 7.01
C GLY A 140 14.54 6.84 5.97
N GLU A 141 14.21 5.56 6.07
CA GLU A 141 14.59 4.58 5.05
C GLU A 141 13.96 4.94 3.70
N ASN A 142 14.72 4.78 2.62
CA ASN A 142 14.24 5.09 1.28
C ASN A 142 13.24 4.04 0.81
N ILE A 143 12.17 4.51 0.17
CA ILE A 143 11.20 3.67 -0.52
C ILE A 143 11.23 4.07 -2.00
N ASP A 144 11.67 3.14 -2.85
CA ASP A 144 11.96 3.43 -4.27
C ASP A 144 10.69 3.71 -5.05
N PHE A 145 9.67 2.85 -4.87
CA PHE A 145 8.46 2.88 -5.66
C PHE A 145 7.21 2.77 -4.81
N TYR A 146 6.10 3.20 -5.40
CA TYR A 146 4.76 2.91 -4.88
C TYR A 146 3.87 2.28 -5.95
N LEU A 147 2.86 1.53 -5.48
CA LEU A 147 1.79 0.97 -6.27
C LEU A 147 0.50 1.12 -5.47
N ALA A 148 -0.36 2.05 -5.88
CA ALA A 148 -1.65 2.30 -5.27
C ALA A 148 -2.77 1.83 -6.19
N MET A 149 -3.64 0.96 -5.67
CA MET A 149 -4.78 0.42 -6.40
C MET A 149 -6.08 0.81 -5.69
N SER A 150 -7.05 1.34 -6.44
CA SER A 150 -8.40 1.54 -5.88
C SER A 150 -9.08 0.18 -5.62
N LEU A 151 -9.96 0.12 -4.64
CA LEU A 151 -10.70 -1.11 -4.32
C LEU A 151 -11.54 -1.64 -5.48
N ASP A 152 -11.97 -0.76 -6.40
CA ASP A 152 -12.70 -1.17 -7.62
C ASP A 152 -11.87 -2.10 -8.53
N GLY A 153 -10.52 -2.05 -8.43
CA GLY A 153 -9.61 -2.94 -9.15
C GLY A 153 -9.57 -4.37 -8.58
N ILE A 154 -10.11 -4.60 -7.38
CA ILE A 154 -9.99 -5.91 -6.73
C ILE A 154 -10.73 -7.02 -7.48
N SER A 155 -11.89 -6.70 -8.07
CA SER A 155 -12.68 -7.63 -8.90
C SER A 155 -11.90 -8.06 -10.14
N VAL A 156 -11.23 -7.13 -10.79
CA VAL A 156 -10.39 -7.39 -11.97
C VAL A 156 -9.19 -8.26 -11.60
N LEU A 157 -8.50 -7.92 -10.51
CA LEU A 157 -7.35 -8.70 -10.04
C LEU A 157 -7.74 -10.13 -9.64
N ASN A 158 -8.85 -10.27 -8.93
CA ASN A 158 -9.42 -11.55 -8.53
C ASN A 158 -9.71 -12.45 -9.73
N ASP A 159 -10.37 -11.92 -10.75
CA ASP A 159 -10.74 -12.68 -11.94
C ASP A 159 -9.52 -13.10 -12.77
N LEU A 160 -8.52 -12.24 -12.88
CA LEU A 160 -7.23 -12.57 -13.51
C LEU A 160 -6.50 -13.69 -12.76
N ALA A 161 -6.57 -13.70 -11.43
CA ALA A 161 -6.00 -14.77 -10.62
C ALA A 161 -6.76 -16.10 -10.79
N GLY A 162 -7.99 -16.07 -11.27
CA GLY A 162 -8.87 -17.25 -11.45
C GLY A 162 -9.97 -17.36 -10.39
N GLY A 163 -10.13 -16.32 -9.57
CA GLY A 163 -11.10 -16.25 -8.48
C GLY A 163 -10.61 -16.89 -7.18
N VAL A 164 -10.88 -16.25 -6.06
CA VAL A 164 -10.56 -16.75 -4.71
C VAL A 164 -11.72 -17.61 -4.21
N THR A 165 -11.43 -18.84 -3.75
CA THR A 165 -12.43 -19.73 -3.17
C THR A 165 -12.50 -19.54 -1.66
N VAL A 166 -13.69 -19.19 -1.16
CA VAL A 166 -13.94 -18.95 0.27
C VAL A 166 -15.14 -19.75 0.74
N THR A 167 -15.18 -20.06 2.04
CA THR A 167 -16.38 -20.53 2.71
C THR A 167 -16.96 -19.37 3.50
N LEU A 168 -18.19 -18.97 3.20
CA LEU A 168 -18.82 -17.81 3.81
C LEU A 168 -19.23 -18.09 5.27
N GLU A 169 -18.60 -17.43 6.22
CA GLU A 169 -18.98 -17.51 7.62
C GLU A 169 -20.21 -16.62 7.93
N ASP A 170 -20.42 -15.59 7.12
CA ASP A 170 -21.51 -14.63 7.19
C ASP A 170 -22.45 -14.71 5.99
N ASP A 171 -23.63 -14.09 6.12
CA ASP A 171 -24.63 -14.02 5.05
C ASP A 171 -24.50 -12.72 4.25
N PHE A 172 -24.14 -12.84 2.97
CA PHE A 172 -24.05 -11.74 2.03
C PHE A 172 -25.20 -11.70 1.02
N SER A 173 -26.24 -12.53 1.23
CA SER A 173 -27.33 -12.72 0.26
C SER A 173 -28.11 -11.44 -0.05
N ALA A 174 -28.07 -10.45 0.83
CA ALA A 174 -28.63 -9.12 0.55
C ALA A 174 -27.90 -8.35 -0.56
N ALA A 175 -26.63 -8.72 -0.84
CA ALA A 175 -25.84 -8.15 -1.92
C ALA A 175 -25.82 -9.03 -3.16
N ASP A 176 -25.60 -10.34 -2.97
CA ASP A 176 -25.62 -11.34 -4.01
C ASP A 176 -26.33 -12.60 -3.48
N PRO A 177 -27.48 -13.01 -4.07
CA PRO A 177 -28.24 -14.18 -3.62
C PRO A 177 -27.45 -15.50 -3.59
N ALA A 178 -26.34 -15.62 -4.32
CA ALA A 178 -25.47 -16.80 -4.30
C ALA A 178 -24.56 -16.85 -3.07
N MET A 179 -24.36 -15.72 -2.39
CA MET A 179 -23.44 -15.56 -1.29
C MET A 179 -24.12 -15.78 0.08
N THR A 180 -24.70 -16.96 0.29
CA THR A 180 -25.35 -17.31 1.55
C THR A 180 -24.37 -17.93 2.54
N ARG A 181 -24.62 -17.73 3.84
CA ARG A 181 -23.80 -18.29 4.93
C ARG A 181 -23.63 -19.81 4.78
N GLY A 182 -22.41 -20.29 4.98
CA GLY A 182 -22.04 -21.71 4.88
C GLY A 182 -21.77 -22.18 3.44
N THR A 183 -21.99 -21.35 2.43
CA THR A 183 -21.68 -21.69 1.05
C THR A 183 -20.17 -21.57 0.81
N THR A 184 -19.60 -22.58 0.14
CA THR A 184 -18.24 -22.48 -0.41
C THR A 184 -18.37 -22.16 -1.89
N LEU A 185 -17.78 -21.04 -2.31
CA LEU A 185 -17.81 -20.60 -3.71
C LEU A 185 -16.49 -19.92 -4.10
N THR A 186 -16.23 -19.91 -5.40
CA THR A 186 -15.17 -19.10 -5.99
C THR A 186 -15.74 -17.74 -6.33
N LEU A 187 -15.18 -16.69 -5.73
CA LEU A 187 -15.62 -15.31 -5.93
C LEU A 187 -15.22 -14.83 -7.33
N HIS A 188 -16.15 -14.24 -8.05
CA HIS A 188 -15.93 -13.61 -9.36
C HIS A 188 -16.59 -12.25 -9.44
N GLY A 189 -15.98 -11.35 -10.24
CA GLY A 189 -16.49 -10.02 -10.45
C GLY A 189 -16.72 -9.28 -9.11
N ASP A 190 -17.88 -8.68 -8.97
CA ASP A 190 -18.26 -7.87 -7.80
C ASP A 190 -18.32 -8.68 -6.49
N GLN A 191 -18.39 -10.01 -6.54
CA GLN A 191 -18.40 -10.84 -5.33
C GLN A 191 -17.11 -10.68 -4.51
N ALA A 192 -15.97 -10.50 -5.17
CA ALA A 192 -14.69 -10.28 -4.50
C ALA A 192 -14.70 -8.94 -3.74
N GLU A 193 -15.18 -7.87 -4.36
CA GLU A 193 -15.32 -6.57 -3.72
C GLU A 193 -16.34 -6.62 -2.57
N ILE A 194 -17.52 -7.20 -2.80
CA ILE A 194 -18.55 -7.41 -1.76
C ILE A 194 -17.94 -8.12 -0.55
N PHE A 195 -17.17 -9.19 -0.77
CA PHE A 195 -16.60 -9.98 0.31
C PHE A 195 -15.58 -9.20 1.14
N VAL A 196 -14.71 -8.40 0.53
CA VAL A 196 -13.65 -7.68 1.24
C VAL A 196 -14.12 -6.33 1.82
N ARG A 197 -15.11 -5.66 1.18
CA ARG A 197 -15.48 -4.30 1.50
C ARG A 197 -16.68 -4.21 2.46
N ARG A 198 -17.70 -5.07 2.27
CA ARG A 198 -18.94 -4.94 3.04
C ARG A 198 -18.74 -5.18 4.53
N ARG A 199 -19.30 -4.26 5.33
CA ARG A 199 -19.31 -4.32 6.78
C ARG A 199 -20.73 -4.20 7.35
N MET A 200 -21.49 -3.24 6.84
CA MET A 200 -22.87 -2.99 7.30
C MET A 200 -23.76 -4.16 6.88
N ASP A 201 -24.61 -4.61 7.78
CA ASP A 201 -25.55 -5.73 7.55
C ASP A 201 -24.92 -7.11 7.31
N ILE A 202 -23.63 -7.29 7.66
CA ILE A 202 -22.92 -8.56 7.51
C ILE A 202 -22.42 -9.03 8.89
N GLY A 203 -22.85 -10.21 9.32
CA GLY A 203 -22.43 -10.86 10.56
C GLY A 203 -22.55 -9.94 11.77
N GLU A 204 -21.47 -9.83 12.54
CA GLU A 204 -21.41 -8.91 13.69
C GLU A 204 -21.25 -7.44 13.31
N GLY A 205 -21.01 -7.13 12.04
CA GLY A 205 -20.79 -5.77 11.52
C GLY A 205 -19.53 -5.09 12.07
N THR A 206 -18.65 -5.84 12.73
CA THR A 206 -17.44 -5.30 13.36
C THR A 206 -16.31 -5.08 12.34
N ASN A 207 -15.43 -4.13 12.64
CA ASN A 207 -14.23 -3.92 11.85
C ASN A 207 -13.27 -5.12 11.93
N GLU A 208 -13.21 -5.76 13.09
CA GLU A 208 -12.37 -6.93 13.35
C GLU A 208 -12.75 -8.12 12.45
N ALA A 209 -14.05 -8.45 12.37
CA ALA A 209 -14.54 -9.51 11.49
C ALA A 209 -14.21 -9.22 10.00
N ARG A 210 -14.30 -7.95 9.57
CA ARG A 210 -13.90 -7.54 8.22
C ARG A 210 -12.39 -7.75 8.01
N MET A 211 -11.55 -7.36 8.95
CA MET A 211 -10.09 -7.51 8.85
C MET A 211 -9.69 -8.98 8.73
N VAL A 212 -10.29 -9.88 9.52
CA VAL A 212 -10.04 -11.33 9.41
C VAL A 212 -10.39 -11.84 8.01
N ARG A 213 -11.54 -11.47 7.48
CA ARG A 213 -11.97 -11.82 6.12
C ARG A 213 -11.00 -11.32 5.05
N GLN A 214 -10.55 -10.07 5.19
CA GLN A 214 -9.59 -9.47 4.26
C GLN A 214 -8.24 -10.20 4.28
N GLU A 215 -7.74 -10.57 5.46
CA GLU A 215 -6.49 -11.34 5.57
C GLU A 215 -6.60 -12.72 4.94
N GLU A 216 -7.70 -13.45 5.16
CA GLU A 216 -7.95 -14.74 4.54
C GLU A 216 -8.01 -14.64 3.01
N TYR A 217 -8.78 -13.65 2.51
CA TYR A 217 -8.89 -13.40 1.07
C TYR A 217 -7.54 -13.07 0.45
N LEU A 218 -6.79 -12.15 1.05
CA LEU A 218 -5.49 -11.72 0.55
C LEU A 218 -4.45 -12.85 0.56
N ALA A 219 -4.47 -13.72 1.57
CA ALA A 219 -3.57 -14.87 1.62
C ALA A 219 -3.81 -15.82 0.44
N GLN A 220 -5.07 -16.12 0.14
CA GLN A 220 -5.43 -16.98 -0.99
C GLN A 220 -5.17 -16.31 -2.34
N LEU A 221 -5.52 -15.03 -2.48
CA LEU A 221 -5.25 -14.26 -3.71
C LEU A 221 -3.75 -14.22 -4.00
N SER A 222 -2.91 -13.94 -2.99
CA SER A 222 -1.45 -13.91 -3.13
C SER A 222 -0.91 -15.26 -3.62
N ALA A 223 -1.34 -16.37 -3.03
CA ALA A 223 -0.90 -17.70 -3.43
C ALA A 223 -1.28 -18.03 -4.90
N GLN A 224 -2.47 -17.60 -5.34
CA GLN A 224 -2.89 -17.79 -6.73
C GLN A 224 -2.09 -16.92 -7.70
N LEU A 225 -1.84 -15.64 -7.35
CA LEU A 225 -1.03 -14.74 -8.16
C LEU A 225 0.42 -15.26 -8.30
N GLU A 226 1.03 -15.71 -7.20
CA GLU A 226 2.35 -16.35 -7.21
C GLU A 226 2.38 -17.57 -8.15
N SER A 227 1.40 -18.47 -8.04
CA SER A 227 1.30 -19.63 -8.92
C SER A 227 1.18 -19.24 -10.39
N ARG A 228 0.42 -18.19 -10.72
CA ARG A 228 0.27 -17.69 -12.09
C ARG A 228 1.56 -17.06 -12.62
N VAL A 229 2.24 -16.27 -11.80
CA VAL A 229 3.54 -15.66 -12.15
C VAL A 229 4.59 -16.73 -12.45
N GLN A 230 4.65 -17.82 -11.65
CA GLN A 230 5.59 -18.91 -11.90
C GLN A 230 5.35 -19.63 -13.22
N GLN A 231 4.09 -19.69 -13.68
CA GLN A 231 3.70 -20.40 -14.91
C GLN A 231 3.76 -19.53 -16.17
N ASP A 232 3.57 -18.22 -16.05
CA ASP A 232 3.48 -17.30 -17.19
C ASP A 232 4.22 -15.99 -16.93
N GLN A 233 5.36 -15.81 -17.62
CA GLN A 233 6.14 -14.57 -17.54
C GLN A 233 5.35 -13.33 -17.98
N GLN A 234 4.35 -13.48 -18.84
CA GLN A 234 3.55 -12.36 -19.35
C GLN A 234 2.42 -12.00 -18.39
N PHE A 235 2.13 -12.83 -17.40
CA PHE A 235 1.00 -12.63 -16.50
C PHE A 235 1.08 -11.29 -15.75
N THR A 236 2.25 -10.92 -15.23
CA THR A 236 2.43 -9.62 -14.56
C THR A 236 2.13 -8.44 -15.50
N ALA A 237 2.51 -8.56 -16.78
CA ALA A 237 2.19 -7.54 -17.78
C ALA A 237 0.69 -7.46 -18.07
N GLN A 238 -0.01 -8.60 -18.12
CA GLN A 238 -1.47 -8.67 -18.31
C GLN A 238 -2.20 -8.04 -17.12
N VAL A 239 -1.77 -8.35 -15.89
CA VAL A 239 -2.30 -7.74 -14.66
C VAL A 239 -2.12 -6.22 -14.67
N TYR A 240 -0.91 -5.76 -14.99
CA TYR A 240 -0.63 -4.32 -15.08
C TYR A 240 -1.56 -3.61 -16.07
N ASP A 241 -1.72 -4.16 -17.28
CA ASP A 241 -2.55 -3.56 -18.32
C ASP A 241 -4.04 -3.52 -17.93
N ALA A 242 -4.52 -4.59 -17.33
CA ALA A 242 -5.92 -4.66 -16.91
C ALA A 242 -6.23 -3.74 -15.71
N LEU A 243 -5.26 -3.57 -14.81
CA LEU A 243 -5.42 -2.70 -13.64
C LEU A 243 -5.12 -1.23 -13.92
N GLN A 244 -4.60 -0.87 -15.10
CA GLN A 244 -4.22 0.51 -15.40
C GLN A 244 -5.29 1.58 -15.06
N PRO A 245 -6.60 1.36 -15.27
CA PRO A 245 -7.63 2.31 -14.88
C PRO A 245 -7.76 2.54 -13.37
N TYR A 246 -7.31 1.58 -12.56
CA TYR A 246 -7.43 1.53 -11.11
C TYR A 246 -6.09 1.74 -10.39
N LEU A 247 -5.00 1.96 -11.15
CA LEU A 247 -3.64 1.92 -10.66
C LEU A 247 -2.97 3.28 -10.78
N VAL A 248 -2.35 3.73 -9.69
CA VAL A 248 -1.40 4.85 -9.68
C VAL A 248 -0.05 4.34 -9.20
N THR A 249 0.98 4.47 -10.03
CA THR A 249 2.32 3.95 -9.70
C THR A 249 3.41 4.75 -10.43
N ASP A 250 4.55 4.93 -9.80
CA ASP A 250 5.78 5.45 -10.40
C ASP A 250 6.69 4.33 -10.94
N LEU A 251 6.27 3.07 -10.79
CA LEU A 251 6.99 1.90 -11.30
C LEU A 251 6.56 1.59 -12.74
N ALA A 252 7.47 1.72 -13.67
CA ALA A 252 7.19 1.43 -15.07
C ALA A 252 6.83 -0.06 -15.27
N LYS A 253 5.85 -0.35 -16.16
CA LYS A 253 5.39 -1.72 -16.46
C LYS A 253 6.53 -2.71 -16.69
N GLY A 254 7.51 -2.35 -17.54
CA GLY A 254 8.64 -3.23 -17.83
C GLY A 254 9.52 -3.51 -16.63
N GLN A 255 9.67 -2.52 -15.75
CA GLN A 255 10.41 -2.68 -14.50
C GLN A 255 9.66 -3.60 -13.53
N LEU A 256 8.35 -3.39 -13.31
CA LEU A 256 7.55 -4.29 -12.48
C LEU A 256 7.62 -5.74 -12.97
N VAL A 257 7.47 -5.95 -14.28
CA VAL A 257 7.57 -7.31 -14.88
C VAL A 257 8.92 -7.94 -14.62
N ASN A 258 10.01 -7.18 -14.76
CA ASN A 258 11.36 -7.68 -14.53
C ASN A 258 11.60 -8.01 -13.04
N GLU A 259 11.20 -7.13 -12.12
CA GLU A 259 11.36 -7.33 -10.68
C GLU A 259 10.58 -8.58 -10.21
N VAL A 260 9.30 -8.67 -10.58
CA VAL A 260 8.46 -9.82 -10.20
C VAL A 260 9.00 -11.12 -10.79
N TRP A 261 9.41 -11.11 -12.06
CA TRP A 261 9.96 -12.30 -12.70
C TRP A 261 11.31 -12.73 -12.13
N ALA A 262 12.17 -11.77 -11.79
CA ALA A 262 13.48 -12.05 -11.19
C ALA A 262 13.35 -12.63 -9.77
N ALA A 263 12.31 -12.21 -9.03
CA ALA A 263 12.05 -12.64 -7.65
C ALA A 263 11.11 -13.86 -7.54
N LYS A 264 10.60 -14.40 -8.66
CA LYS A 264 9.55 -15.45 -8.65
C LYS A 264 9.92 -16.73 -7.90
N ASP A 265 11.19 -17.05 -7.81
CA ASP A 265 11.73 -18.23 -7.13
C ASP A 265 12.44 -17.86 -5.80
N ASP A 266 12.43 -16.58 -5.42
CA ASP A 266 13.05 -16.10 -4.19
C ASP A 266 12.24 -16.54 -2.96
N THR A 267 12.92 -16.70 -1.82
CA THR A 267 12.25 -17.08 -0.57
C THR A 267 11.44 -15.91 -0.03
N VAL A 268 10.12 -16.09 0.08
CA VAL A 268 9.25 -15.15 0.76
C VAL A 268 9.29 -15.41 2.26
N GLU A 269 9.82 -14.44 3.01
CA GLU A 269 9.87 -14.53 4.47
C GLU A 269 8.51 -14.21 5.11
N PRO A 270 8.24 -14.72 6.35
CA PRO A 270 7.03 -14.33 7.07
C PRO A 270 6.91 -12.81 7.18
N ALA A 271 5.70 -12.29 6.94
CA ALA A 271 5.48 -10.85 6.99
C ALA A 271 5.70 -10.31 8.42
N ILE A 272 6.45 -9.22 8.50
CA ILE A 272 6.68 -8.48 9.73
C ILE A 272 5.44 -7.63 10.01
N ALA A 273 5.05 -7.54 11.29
CA ALA A 273 4.08 -6.57 11.78
C ALA A 273 4.71 -5.79 12.94
N LEU A 274 4.35 -4.52 13.07
CA LEU A 274 4.82 -3.72 14.19
C LEU A 274 4.08 -4.13 15.47
N GLU A 275 4.80 -4.15 16.58
CA GLU A 275 4.27 -4.41 17.91
C GLU A 275 4.00 -3.07 18.62
N GLY A 276 2.84 -2.93 19.26
CA GLY A 276 2.44 -1.68 19.88
C GLY A 276 1.12 -1.79 20.62
N GLU A 277 0.51 -0.66 20.91
CA GLU A 277 -0.74 -0.56 21.65
C GLU A 277 -1.82 0.09 20.79
N HIS A 278 -3.01 -0.54 20.72
CA HIS A 278 -4.20 0.09 20.17
C HIS A 278 -4.94 0.87 21.25
N LYS A 279 -5.38 2.07 20.92
CA LYS A 279 -6.20 2.93 21.79
C LYS A 279 -7.41 3.42 21.01
N VAL A 280 -8.51 3.63 21.72
CA VAL A 280 -9.66 4.35 21.17
C VAL A 280 -9.56 5.79 21.62
N ALA A 281 -9.44 6.71 20.67
CA ALA A 281 -9.39 8.13 20.93
C ALA A 281 -10.74 8.69 21.41
N GLU A 282 -10.76 9.93 21.91
CA GLU A 282 -11.97 10.58 22.41
C GLU A 282 -13.06 10.74 21.33
N ASP A 283 -12.67 10.84 20.07
CA ASP A 283 -13.56 10.90 18.89
C ASP A 283 -14.08 9.53 18.44
N GLY A 284 -13.63 8.43 19.10
CA GLY A 284 -14.05 7.07 18.83
C GLY A 284 -13.26 6.34 17.75
N PHE A 285 -12.24 6.97 17.15
CA PHE A 285 -11.36 6.30 16.20
C PHE A 285 -10.30 5.45 16.91
N THR A 286 -9.90 4.37 16.28
CA THR A 286 -8.79 3.53 16.75
C THR A 286 -7.46 4.16 16.33
N GLU A 287 -6.51 4.20 17.25
CA GLU A 287 -5.15 4.64 17.03
C GLU A 287 -4.20 3.51 17.43
N PHE A 288 -3.20 3.21 16.58
CA PHE A 288 -2.15 2.25 16.88
C PHE A 288 -0.81 2.94 17.10
N TYR A 289 -0.21 2.71 18.23
CA TYR A 289 1.08 3.28 18.63
C TYR A 289 2.15 2.19 18.64
N PRO A 290 2.94 2.05 17.55
CA PRO A 290 4.03 1.08 17.52
C PRO A 290 5.14 1.52 18.51
N THR A 291 5.79 0.54 19.13
CA THR A 291 6.94 0.82 19.99
C THR A 291 8.19 1.15 19.14
N GLU A 292 9.04 2.04 19.64
CA GLU A 292 10.31 2.36 18.97
C GLU A 292 11.17 1.10 18.75
N ALA A 293 11.19 0.18 19.72
CA ALA A 293 11.92 -1.08 19.61
C ALA A 293 11.37 -1.95 18.47
N SER A 294 10.06 -1.98 18.27
CA SER A 294 9.44 -2.73 17.17
C SER A 294 9.76 -2.09 15.81
N ILE A 295 9.73 -0.76 15.74
CA ILE A 295 10.12 -0.04 14.52
C ILE A 295 11.60 -0.33 14.20
N GLN A 296 12.50 -0.21 15.17
CA GLN A 296 13.92 -0.49 14.99
C GLN A 296 14.15 -1.93 14.53
N LYS A 297 13.48 -2.90 15.15
CA LYS A 297 13.55 -4.32 14.77
C LYS A 297 13.09 -4.53 13.31
N ALA A 298 12.02 -3.88 12.88
CA ALA A 298 11.54 -3.94 11.51
C ALA A 298 12.55 -3.32 10.53
N VAL A 299 13.10 -2.14 10.85
CA VAL A 299 14.12 -1.47 10.04
C VAL A 299 15.35 -2.37 9.88
N LEU A 300 15.86 -2.96 10.96
CA LEU A 300 16.99 -3.88 10.90
C LEU A 300 16.69 -5.10 10.02
N ALA A 301 15.53 -5.73 10.21
CA ALA A 301 15.17 -6.92 9.46
C ALA A 301 15.02 -6.65 7.95
N LEU A 302 14.52 -5.46 7.58
CA LEU A 302 14.25 -5.11 6.18
C LEU A 302 15.49 -4.59 5.46
N PHE A 303 16.30 -3.73 6.09
CA PHE A 303 17.32 -2.92 5.41
C PHE A 303 18.75 -3.24 5.82
N TRP A 304 18.94 -4.04 6.87
CA TRP A 304 20.25 -4.29 7.45
C TRP A 304 20.52 -5.79 7.61
N GLU A 305 21.77 -6.15 7.60
CA GLU A 305 22.22 -7.52 7.89
C GLU A 305 23.32 -7.48 8.95
N PRO A 306 23.32 -8.41 9.94
CA PRO A 306 24.40 -8.45 10.92
C PRO A 306 25.74 -8.76 10.23
N VAL A 307 26.80 -8.12 10.70
CA VAL A 307 28.17 -8.44 10.27
C VAL A 307 28.60 -9.63 11.09
N GLU A 308 28.83 -10.75 10.41
CA GLU A 308 29.48 -11.94 11.05
C GLU A 308 30.95 -11.61 11.31
N ASP A 309 31.42 -11.90 12.53
CA ASP A 309 32.84 -11.77 12.96
C ASP A 309 33.79 -12.70 12.20
#